data_f222d5fdd22adf96baba3db53bc0fc9e
#
_entry.id   f222d5fdd22adf96baba3db53bc0fc9e
#
_cell.length_a   1.000
_cell.length_b   1.000
_cell.length_c   1.000
_cell.angle_alpha   90.00
_cell.angle_beta   90.00
_cell.angle_gamma   90.00
#
_symmetry.space_group_name_H-M   'P 1'
#
loop_
_entity.id
_entity.type
_entity.pdbx_description
1 polymer ?
#
loop_
_entity_poly.entity_id
_entity_poly.type
_entity_poly.pdbx_seq_one_letter_code
_entity_poly.pdbx_strand_id
1 'polypeptide(L)'
;IKRIICGLIIGLVLGLVVPQASVISILGTMFVGALKGIAPLLVFFLVMSALCHMKSGQKTNLKFIIILYMVGNLVSAFVAVIACRLFPVTLTFTDTASATDITPPSGIAEVLTNLLNNLVKNPVDSIVNANYIGILFWAVIFGIALKHANKGTKDALENISDATATAVQWIINCAPFGIMGLIFSTISEQGLDALLSYGKLILVLVGSMAVVIFIINPVIVFIFTKQNPFPLVFTCLKESFITAFFTRSSAANIPVNMELCKKLGLDEDTYSISIPLGATINMAGAAITISVMALSTAHTLDIHVDFLTSIILCVLAALSAAGASGVAGGSLLLIPMACSLFGVPNDVAMQAVGVGFIIGVIQDSCETGLNSSSDVLYTAIADIRE
;
A
#
# COMPACT_ATOMS: atom_id res chain seq x y z
N ILE A 1 7.07 6.03 16.11
CA ILE A 1 6.50 7.36 15.82
C ILE A 1 7.41 8.46 16.37
N LYS A 2 7.65 8.57 17.69
CA LYS A 2 8.47 9.65 18.30
C LYS A 2 9.84 9.82 17.61
N ARG A 3 10.57 8.73 17.33
CA ARG A 3 11.89 8.78 16.65
C ARG A 3 11.80 9.33 15.22
N ILE A 4 10.74 9.00 14.48
CA ILE A 4 10.52 9.49 13.10
C ILE A 4 10.21 10.99 13.12
N ILE A 5 9.34 11.44 14.05
CA ILE A 5 9.02 12.86 14.22
C ILE A 5 10.30 13.65 14.60
N CYS A 6 11.12 13.12 15.50
CA CYS A 6 12.43 13.76 15.82
C CYS A 6 13.32 13.86 14.57
N GLY A 7 13.43 12.80 13.77
CA GLY A 7 14.20 12.82 12.51
C GLY A 7 13.68 13.87 11.54
N LEU A 8 12.36 13.99 11.38
CA LEU A 8 11.72 14.98 10.54
C LEU A 8 12.03 16.42 11.01
N ILE A 9 11.87 16.70 12.31
CA ILE A 9 12.15 18.02 12.88
C ILE A 9 13.63 18.38 12.73
N ILE A 10 14.53 17.45 13.03
CA ILE A 10 15.99 17.68 12.90
C ILE A 10 16.34 17.92 11.42
N GLY A 11 15.81 17.13 10.48
CA GLY A 11 16.04 17.33 9.05
C GLY A 11 15.55 18.69 8.54
N LEU A 12 14.36 19.12 9.01
CA LEU A 12 13.82 20.44 8.71
C LEU A 12 14.71 21.56 9.22
N VAL A 13 15.10 21.51 10.50
CA VAL A 13 15.95 22.53 11.11
C VAL A 13 17.31 22.59 10.42
N LEU A 14 17.94 21.45 10.18
CA LEU A 14 19.24 21.40 9.51
C LEU A 14 19.15 21.91 8.06
N GLY A 15 18.09 21.58 7.32
CA GLY A 15 17.87 22.08 5.97
C GLY A 15 17.71 23.60 5.88
N LEU A 16 17.13 24.23 6.91
CA LEU A 16 16.98 25.68 7.00
C LEU A 16 18.25 26.39 7.48
N VAL A 17 18.96 25.81 8.47
CA VAL A 17 20.09 26.48 9.15
C VAL A 17 21.42 26.22 8.45
N VAL A 18 21.63 25.01 7.91
CA VAL A 18 22.91 24.57 7.31
C VAL A 18 22.68 23.87 5.96
N PRO A 19 22.05 24.54 4.97
CA PRO A 19 21.71 23.90 3.69
C PRO A 19 22.93 23.39 2.91
N GLN A 20 24.15 23.90 3.19
CA GLN A 20 25.39 23.45 2.53
C GLN A 20 25.91 22.10 3.05
N ALA A 21 25.36 21.53 4.13
CA ALA A 21 25.80 20.27 4.72
C ALA A 21 25.26 19.04 3.94
N SER A 22 25.55 18.97 2.63
CA SER A 22 25.03 17.96 1.70
C SER A 22 25.33 16.50 2.12
N VAL A 23 26.30 16.27 3.00
CA VAL A 23 26.60 14.94 3.57
C VAL A 23 25.36 14.33 4.29
N ILE A 24 24.45 15.17 4.82
CA ILE A 24 23.25 14.70 5.51
C ILE A 24 22.28 14.03 4.53
N SER A 25 22.24 14.46 3.28
CA SER A 25 21.38 13.89 2.23
C SER A 25 21.72 12.43 1.93
N ILE A 26 22.97 12.00 2.18
CA ILE A 26 23.42 10.61 1.99
C ILE A 26 22.56 9.63 2.79
N LEU A 27 22.12 10.02 4.00
CA LEU A 27 21.25 9.16 4.83
C LEU A 27 19.91 8.87 4.16
N GLY A 28 19.33 9.88 3.49
CA GLY A 28 18.11 9.71 2.69
C GLY A 28 18.33 8.82 1.48
N THR A 29 19.38 9.06 0.73
CA THR A 29 19.74 8.29 -0.46
C THR A 29 20.02 6.82 -0.11
N MET A 30 20.77 6.55 0.96
CA MET A 30 21.03 5.19 1.43
C MET A 30 19.76 4.47 1.87
N PHE A 31 18.86 5.17 2.57
CA PHE A 31 17.60 4.61 3.02
C PHE A 31 16.71 4.19 1.83
N VAL A 32 16.49 5.08 0.87
CA VAL A 32 15.71 4.79 -0.35
C VAL A 32 16.40 3.73 -1.20
N GLY A 33 17.71 3.78 -1.33
CA GLY A 33 18.51 2.78 -2.06
C GLY A 33 18.39 1.37 -1.46
N ALA A 34 18.42 1.26 -0.12
CA ALA A 34 18.22 -0.03 0.55
C ALA A 34 16.80 -0.60 0.33
N LEU A 35 15.77 0.27 0.38
CA LEU A 35 14.39 -0.11 0.08
C LEU A 35 14.24 -0.54 -1.39
N LYS A 36 14.83 0.21 -2.33
CA LYS A 36 14.83 -0.12 -3.75
C LYS A 36 15.45 -1.49 -4.01
N GLY A 37 16.54 -1.82 -3.32
CA GLY A 37 17.24 -3.10 -3.48
C GLY A 37 16.45 -4.31 -2.98
N ILE A 38 15.69 -4.17 -1.89
CA ILE A 38 14.96 -5.30 -1.27
C ILE A 38 13.51 -5.44 -1.77
N ALA A 39 12.88 -4.36 -2.27
CA ALA A 39 11.47 -4.35 -2.62
C ALA A 39 11.06 -5.41 -3.65
N PRO A 40 11.83 -5.69 -4.73
CA PRO A 40 11.50 -6.75 -5.68
C PRO A 40 11.38 -8.13 -5.04
N LEU A 41 12.32 -8.47 -4.15
CA LEU A 41 12.33 -9.75 -3.42
C LEU A 41 11.16 -9.83 -2.44
N LEU A 42 10.90 -8.75 -1.71
CA LEU A 42 9.77 -8.68 -0.79
C LEU A 42 8.47 -8.98 -1.53
N VAL A 43 8.17 -8.25 -2.58
CA VAL A 43 6.91 -8.40 -3.35
C VAL A 43 6.79 -9.82 -3.89
N PHE A 44 7.86 -10.38 -4.45
CA PHE A 44 7.86 -11.73 -5.01
C PHE A 44 7.52 -12.80 -3.97
N PHE A 45 8.29 -12.89 -2.89
CA PHE A 45 8.12 -13.94 -1.88
C PHE A 45 6.83 -13.79 -1.09
N LEU A 46 6.44 -12.56 -0.81
CA LEU A 46 5.28 -12.27 0.00
C LEU A 46 3.97 -12.64 -0.71
N VAL A 47 3.82 -12.22 -1.97
CA VAL A 47 2.63 -12.58 -2.79
C VAL A 47 2.59 -14.08 -3.04
N MET A 48 3.74 -14.70 -3.37
CA MET A 48 3.84 -16.13 -3.58
C MET A 48 3.46 -16.93 -2.33
N SER A 49 3.97 -16.55 -1.15
CA SER A 49 3.66 -17.20 0.13
C SER A 49 2.18 -17.06 0.48
N ALA A 50 1.61 -15.86 0.36
CA ALA A 50 0.20 -15.61 0.66
C ALA A 50 -0.74 -16.51 -0.18
N LEU A 51 -0.48 -16.63 -1.48
CA LEU A 51 -1.30 -17.46 -2.38
C LEU A 51 -1.10 -18.96 -2.16
N CYS A 52 0.13 -19.38 -1.83
CA CYS A 52 0.46 -20.77 -1.55
C CYS A 52 -0.32 -21.34 -0.33
N HIS A 53 -0.58 -20.48 0.67
CA HIS A 53 -1.28 -20.87 1.90
C HIS A 53 -2.81 -20.73 1.82
N MET A 54 -3.35 -20.14 0.76
CA MET A 54 -4.81 -20.03 0.61
C MET A 54 -5.47 -21.41 0.58
N LYS A 55 -6.25 -21.71 1.63
CA LYS A 55 -7.03 -22.95 1.74
C LYS A 55 -8.23 -22.93 0.78
N SER A 56 -8.47 -24.04 0.08
CA SER A 56 -9.67 -24.22 -0.74
C SER A 56 -10.70 -25.08 0.02
N GLY A 57 -11.95 -24.62 0.10
CA GLY A 57 -13.06 -25.53 0.34
C GLY A 57 -13.64 -25.62 1.75
N GLN A 58 -13.61 -24.56 2.57
CA GLN A 58 -14.46 -24.53 3.77
C GLN A 58 -15.86 -23.97 3.45
N LYS A 59 -16.90 -24.59 4.05
CA LYS A 59 -18.33 -24.22 3.92
C LYS A 59 -18.69 -22.99 4.76
N THR A 60 -17.81 -22.01 4.84
CA THR A 60 -18.05 -20.77 5.57
C THR A 60 -18.39 -19.66 4.58
N ASN A 61 -18.94 -18.57 5.05
CA ASN A 61 -19.14 -17.34 4.29
C ASN A 61 -17.81 -16.71 3.75
N LEU A 62 -16.69 -17.41 3.92
CA LEU A 62 -15.35 -16.98 3.59
C LEU A 62 -15.19 -16.53 2.12
N LYS A 63 -15.84 -17.27 1.18
CA LYS A 63 -15.81 -16.86 -0.24
C LYS A 63 -16.42 -15.49 -0.45
N PHE A 64 -17.53 -15.20 0.24
CA PHE A 64 -18.19 -13.90 0.15
C PHE A 64 -17.37 -12.81 0.81
N ILE A 65 -16.76 -13.10 1.96
CA ILE A 65 -15.85 -12.15 2.65
C ILE A 65 -14.65 -11.79 1.76
N ILE A 66 -14.02 -12.78 1.11
CA ILE A 66 -12.91 -12.53 0.17
C ILE A 66 -13.37 -11.65 -1.00
N ILE A 67 -14.57 -11.88 -1.53
CA ILE A 67 -15.12 -11.02 -2.58
C ILE A 67 -15.31 -9.59 -2.07
N LEU A 68 -15.83 -9.41 -0.83
CA LEU A 68 -15.98 -8.09 -0.22
C LEU A 68 -14.62 -7.41 -0.03
N TYR A 69 -13.58 -8.13 0.39
CA TYR A 69 -12.22 -7.59 0.51
C TYR A 69 -11.71 -7.09 -0.86
N MET A 70 -11.84 -7.89 -1.90
CA MET A 70 -11.39 -7.51 -3.25
C MET A 70 -12.20 -6.34 -3.82
N VAL A 71 -13.51 -6.35 -3.65
CA VAL A 71 -14.40 -5.24 -4.07
C VAL A 71 -14.07 -3.98 -3.27
N GLY A 72 -13.87 -4.09 -1.95
CA GLY A 72 -13.47 -3.00 -1.08
C GLY A 72 -12.15 -2.35 -1.53
N ASN A 73 -11.13 -3.16 -1.82
CA ASN A 73 -9.85 -2.67 -2.34
C ASN A 73 -10.02 -1.95 -3.68
N LEU A 74 -10.79 -2.54 -4.61
CA LEU A 74 -11.02 -1.98 -5.94
C LEU A 74 -11.79 -0.65 -5.89
N VAL A 75 -12.86 -0.58 -5.10
CA VAL A 75 -13.66 0.64 -4.93
C VAL A 75 -12.82 1.72 -4.24
N SER A 76 -11.98 1.35 -3.29
CA SER A 76 -11.07 2.28 -2.61
C SER A 76 -10.04 2.89 -3.56
N ALA A 77 -9.45 2.09 -4.45
CA ALA A 77 -8.58 2.59 -5.51
C ALA A 77 -9.33 3.54 -6.46
N PHE A 78 -10.59 3.24 -6.77
CA PHE A 78 -11.42 4.11 -7.62
C PHE A 78 -11.74 5.45 -6.94
N VAL A 79 -12.02 5.45 -5.64
CA VAL A 79 -12.17 6.68 -4.83
C VAL A 79 -10.89 7.52 -4.90
N ALA A 80 -9.72 6.90 -4.79
CA ALA A 80 -8.42 7.56 -4.92
C ALA A 80 -8.23 8.21 -6.30
N VAL A 81 -8.61 7.51 -7.38
CA VAL A 81 -8.54 8.06 -8.76
C VAL A 81 -9.44 9.28 -8.90
N ILE A 82 -10.67 9.22 -8.39
CA ILE A 82 -11.59 10.37 -8.41
C ILE A 82 -11.01 11.53 -7.60
N ALA A 83 -10.49 11.26 -6.40
CA ALA A 83 -9.90 12.29 -5.54
C ALA A 83 -8.70 12.98 -6.21
N CYS A 84 -7.81 12.23 -6.88
CA CYS A 84 -6.67 12.80 -7.60
C CYS A 84 -7.08 13.61 -8.82
N ARG A 85 -8.18 13.26 -9.51
CA ARG A 85 -8.71 14.06 -10.62
C ARG A 85 -9.34 15.37 -10.16
N LEU A 86 -10.01 15.35 -9.01
CA LEU A 86 -10.63 16.56 -8.42
C LEU A 86 -9.59 17.45 -7.73
N PHE A 87 -8.60 16.86 -7.11
CA PHE A 87 -7.57 17.53 -6.31
C PHE A 87 -6.17 17.07 -6.73
N PRO A 88 -5.70 17.43 -7.92
CA PRO A 88 -4.39 17.01 -8.40
C PRO A 88 -3.28 17.52 -7.46
N VAL A 89 -2.31 16.65 -7.18
CA VAL A 89 -1.18 16.93 -6.28
C VAL A 89 0.11 16.77 -7.04
N THR A 90 1.00 17.76 -6.91
CA THR A 90 2.39 17.67 -7.36
C THR A 90 3.28 17.24 -6.19
N LEU A 91 4.17 16.28 -6.47
CA LEU A 91 5.20 15.85 -5.52
C LEU A 91 6.47 16.68 -5.72
N THR A 92 7.26 16.80 -4.66
CA THR A 92 8.56 17.47 -4.73
C THR A 92 9.64 16.39 -4.89
N PHE A 93 10.30 16.37 -6.04
CA PHE A 93 11.41 15.45 -6.33
C PHE A 93 12.74 16.20 -6.20
N THR A 94 13.74 15.57 -5.59
CA THR A 94 15.07 16.14 -5.40
C THR A 94 15.96 16.01 -6.64
N ASP A 95 15.70 15.00 -7.49
CA ASP A 95 16.43 14.80 -8.73
C ASP A 95 15.48 14.83 -9.93
N THR A 96 15.40 15.99 -10.58
CA THR A 96 14.58 16.17 -11.79
C THR A 96 15.34 15.82 -13.08
N ALA A 97 16.67 15.64 -13.02
CA ALA A 97 17.47 15.33 -14.19
C ALA A 97 17.12 13.95 -14.79
N SER A 98 16.75 12.99 -13.94
CA SER A 98 16.30 11.66 -14.37
C SER A 98 14.89 11.64 -14.98
N ALA A 99 14.15 12.75 -14.92
CA ALA A 99 12.78 12.86 -15.40
C ALA A 99 12.68 13.41 -16.85
N THR A 100 13.76 13.92 -17.42
CA THR A 100 13.75 14.66 -18.70
C THR A 100 13.56 13.77 -19.94
N ASP A 101 13.78 12.45 -19.85
CA ASP A 101 13.71 11.52 -20.99
C ASP A 101 12.53 10.52 -20.90
N ILE A 102 11.50 10.86 -20.10
CA ILE A 102 10.33 9.98 -19.98
C ILE A 102 9.43 10.16 -21.20
N THR A 103 9.24 9.08 -21.96
CA THR A 103 8.25 9.01 -23.03
C THR A 103 7.00 8.31 -22.52
N PRO A 104 5.94 9.07 -22.17
CA PRO A 104 4.69 8.46 -21.70
C PRO A 104 4.08 7.61 -22.84
N PRO A 105 3.35 6.52 -22.50
CA PRO A 105 2.61 5.76 -23.49
C PRO A 105 1.65 6.65 -24.26
N SER A 106 1.62 6.50 -25.59
CA SER A 106 0.81 7.33 -26.50
C SER A 106 -0.70 7.05 -26.40
N GLY A 107 -1.09 6.01 -25.67
CA GLY A 107 -2.49 5.64 -25.44
C GLY A 107 -2.66 4.23 -24.89
N ILE A 108 -3.91 3.83 -24.66
CA ILE A 108 -4.29 2.58 -24.00
C ILE A 108 -3.74 1.33 -24.67
N ALA A 109 -3.63 1.32 -26.00
CA ALA A 109 -3.10 0.19 -26.74
C ALA A 109 -1.61 -0.05 -26.40
N GLU A 110 -0.84 1.02 -26.28
CA GLU A 110 0.57 0.94 -25.88
C GLU A 110 0.70 0.54 -24.41
N VAL A 111 -0.13 1.09 -23.53
CA VAL A 111 -0.20 0.68 -22.10
C VAL A 111 -0.46 -0.81 -21.97
N LEU A 112 -1.48 -1.34 -22.67
CA LEU A 112 -1.81 -2.77 -22.65
C LEU A 112 -0.69 -3.62 -23.26
N THR A 113 -0.08 -3.19 -24.36
CA THR A 113 1.03 -3.90 -24.97
C THR A 113 2.23 -3.96 -24.03
N ASN A 114 2.59 -2.84 -23.40
CA ASN A 114 3.67 -2.78 -22.42
C ASN A 114 3.39 -3.64 -21.19
N LEU A 115 2.15 -3.62 -20.70
CA LEU A 115 1.71 -4.47 -19.59
C LEU A 115 1.88 -5.94 -19.95
N LEU A 116 1.34 -6.41 -21.08
CA LEU A 116 1.43 -7.79 -21.52
C LEU A 116 2.88 -8.24 -21.77
N ASN A 117 3.70 -7.40 -22.37
CA ASN A 117 5.12 -7.69 -22.56
C ASN A 117 5.87 -7.80 -21.24
N ASN A 118 5.55 -6.95 -20.28
CA ASN A 118 6.17 -7.00 -18.94
C ASN A 118 5.71 -8.21 -18.12
N LEU A 119 4.48 -8.69 -18.30
CA LEU A 119 3.96 -9.89 -17.61
C LEU A 119 4.79 -11.13 -17.94
N VAL A 120 5.14 -11.32 -19.21
CA VAL A 120 5.80 -12.55 -19.68
C VAL A 120 7.33 -12.49 -19.71
N LYS A 121 7.93 -11.42 -19.18
CA LYS A 121 9.40 -11.34 -19.03
C LYS A 121 9.92 -12.45 -18.13
N ASN A 122 11.18 -12.80 -18.32
CA ASN A 122 11.87 -13.78 -17.47
C ASN A 122 11.74 -13.40 -15.98
N PRO A 123 11.36 -14.34 -15.08
CA PRO A 123 11.15 -14.03 -13.67
C PRO A 123 12.39 -13.50 -12.95
N VAL A 124 13.59 -14.05 -13.29
CA VAL A 124 14.83 -13.58 -12.69
C VAL A 124 15.18 -12.18 -13.18
N ASP A 125 15.05 -11.93 -14.49
CA ASP A 125 15.25 -10.61 -15.09
C ASP A 125 14.27 -9.58 -14.49
N SER A 126 13.02 -9.97 -14.28
CA SER A 126 12.01 -9.13 -13.64
C SER A 126 12.42 -8.70 -12.24
N ILE A 127 13.01 -9.59 -11.44
CA ILE A 127 13.51 -9.27 -10.09
C ILE A 127 14.73 -8.35 -10.17
N VAL A 128 15.70 -8.66 -11.01
CA VAL A 128 16.95 -7.89 -11.15
C VAL A 128 16.67 -6.45 -11.64
N ASN A 129 15.78 -6.30 -12.61
CA ASN A 129 15.44 -5.00 -13.20
C ASN A 129 14.22 -4.32 -12.56
N ALA A 130 13.74 -4.83 -11.42
CA ALA A 130 12.57 -4.31 -10.71
C ALA A 130 11.33 -4.13 -11.61
N ASN A 131 11.09 -5.08 -12.55
CA ASN A 131 9.87 -5.13 -13.32
C ASN A 131 8.74 -5.70 -12.46
N TYR A 132 8.08 -4.85 -11.69
CA TYR A 132 7.07 -5.26 -10.70
C TYR A 132 5.85 -5.96 -11.30
N ILE A 133 5.47 -5.65 -12.53
CA ILE A 133 4.38 -6.33 -13.26
C ILE A 133 4.76 -7.80 -13.48
N GLY A 134 5.96 -8.05 -14.00
CA GLY A 134 6.48 -9.41 -14.16
C GLY A 134 6.69 -10.14 -12.82
N ILE A 135 7.22 -9.43 -11.80
CA ILE A 135 7.39 -9.97 -10.45
C ILE A 135 6.06 -10.47 -9.89
N LEU A 136 5.00 -9.64 -9.94
CA LEU A 136 3.67 -10.02 -9.47
C LEU A 136 3.09 -11.18 -10.26
N PHE A 137 3.18 -11.15 -11.59
CA PHE A 137 2.68 -12.22 -12.43
C PHE A 137 3.30 -13.57 -12.06
N TRP A 138 4.63 -13.63 -11.98
CA TRP A 138 5.32 -14.87 -11.61
C TRP A 138 5.09 -15.26 -10.17
N ALA A 139 5.00 -14.33 -9.24
CA ALA A 139 4.64 -14.61 -7.85
C ALA A 139 3.26 -15.27 -7.74
N VAL A 140 2.28 -14.79 -8.54
CA VAL A 140 0.94 -15.39 -8.61
C VAL A 140 0.99 -16.79 -9.22
N ILE A 141 1.68 -16.97 -10.34
CA ILE A 141 1.82 -18.29 -11.01
C ILE A 141 2.46 -19.30 -10.07
N PHE A 142 3.61 -18.97 -9.45
CA PHE A 142 4.29 -19.88 -8.53
C PHE A 142 3.48 -20.12 -7.25
N GLY A 143 2.82 -19.08 -6.70
CA GLY A 143 1.96 -19.20 -5.52
C GLY A 143 0.81 -20.18 -5.75
N ILE A 144 0.12 -20.08 -6.89
CA ILE A 144 -0.95 -21.02 -7.28
C ILE A 144 -0.39 -22.42 -7.54
N ALA A 145 0.73 -22.55 -8.24
CA ALA A 145 1.35 -23.84 -8.53
C ALA A 145 1.78 -24.58 -7.25
N LEU A 146 2.30 -23.84 -6.26
CA LEU A 146 2.72 -24.39 -4.96
C LEU A 146 1.57 -24.64 -3.98
N LYS A 147 0.35 -24.28 -4.33
CA LYS A 147 -0.84 -24.48 -3.46
C LYS A 147 -1.02 -25.93 -3.02
N HIS A 148 -0.63 -26.90 -3.85
CA HIS A 148 -0.69 -28.33 -3.58
C HIS A 148 0.65 -28.92 -3.10
N ALA A 149 1.67 -28.08 -2.87
CA ALA A 149 2.95 -28.54 -2.34
C ALA A 149 2.81 -29.13 -0.92
N ASN A 150 3.76 -29.95 -0.54
CA ASN A 150 3.83 -30.49 0.82
C ASN A 150 4.05 -29.40 1.87
N LYS A 151 3.75 -29.71 3.13
CA LYS A 151 3.85 -28.75 4.23
C LYS A 151 5.27 -28.18 4.37
N GLY A 152 6.30 -29.00 4.25
CA GLY A 152 7.69 -28.56 4.39
C GLY A 152 8.09 -27.51 3.35
N THR A 153 7.63 -27.63 2.09
CA THR A 153 7.85 -26.63 1.05
C THR A 153 7.12 -25.31 1.36
N LYS A 154 5.89 -25.39 1.86
CA LYS A 154 5.12 -24.21 2.24
C LYS A 154 5.75 -23.48 3.42
N ASP A 155 6.11 -24.23 4.47
CA ASP A 155 6.77 -23.67 5.66
C ASP A 155 8.13 -23.02 5.29
N ALA A 156 8.89 -23.63 4.36
CA ALA A 156 10.13 -23.04 3.86
C ALA A 156 9.90 -21.72 3.12
N LEU A 157 8.85 -21.66 2.28
CA LEU A 157 8.48 -20.45 1.55
C LEU A 157 8.01 -19.33 2.51
N GLU A 158 7.24 -19.67 3.52
CA GLU A 158 6.80 -18.75 4.58
C GLU A 158 8.01 -18.18 5.32
N ASN A 159 8.96 -19.03 5.73
CA ASN A 159 10.19 -18.62 6.39
C ASN A 159 11.04 -17.66 5.54
N ILE A 160 11.12 -17.87 4.21
CA ILE A 160 11.82 -16.95 3.29
C ILE A 160 11.08 -15.61 3.18
N SER A 161 9.78 -15.65 3.08
CA SER A 161 8.92 -14.46 3.07
C SER A 161 9.10 -13.64 4.35
N ASP A 162 9.06 -14.29 5.51
CA ASP A 162 9.23 -13.67 6.82
C ASP A 162 10.64 -13.10 7.01
N ALA A 163 11.67 -13.81 6.55
CA ALA A 163 13.05 -13.33 6.57
C ALA A 163 13.19 -12.05 5.71
N THR A 164 12.57 -12.03 4.53
CA THR A 164 12.58 -10.85 3.64
C THR A 164 11.84 -9.68 4.28
N ALA A 165 10.66 -9.93 4.86
CA ALA A 165 9.90 -8.93 5.60
C ALA A 165 10.68 -8.39 6.82
N THR A 166 11.40 -9.26 7.53
CA THR A 166 12.27 -8.88 8.64
C THR A 166 13.43 -7.98 8.19
N ALA A 167 14.06 -8.29 7.05
CA ALA A 167 15.10 -7.44 6.47
C ALA A 167 14.57 -6.04 6.12
N VAL A 168 13.38 -5.96 5.52
CA VAL A 168 12.70 -4.67 5.26
C VAL A 168 12.41 -3.94 6.58
N GLN A 169 11.95 -4.65 7.60
CA GLN A 169 11.71 -4.04 8.93
C GLN A 169 12.98 -3.44 9.54
N TRP A 170 14.15 -4.08 9.36
CA TRP A 170 15.42 -3.50 9.80
C TRP A 170 15.76 -2.20 9.07
N ILE A 171 15.52 -2.16 7.76
CA ILE A 171 15.70 -0.93 6.96
C ILE A 171 14.72 0.17 7.46
N ILE A 172 13.45 -0.19 7.68
CA ILE A 172 12.42 0.75 8.19
C ILE A 172 12.76 1.24 9.61
N ASN A 173 13.42 0.44 10.43
CA ASN A 173 13.90 0.90 11.74
C ASN A 173 14.96 2.02 11.63
N CYS A 174 15.66 2.12 10.50
CA CYS A 174 16.55 3.23 10.17
C CYS A 174 15.83 4.46 9.59
N ALA A 175 14.50 4.39 9.40
CA ALA A 175 13.70 5.50 8.83
C ALA A 175 13.88 6.85 9.54
N PRO A 176 14.10 6.97 10.87
CA PRO A 176 14.35 8.27 11.48
C PRO A 176 15.54 9.01 10.87
N PHE A 177 16.61 8.30 10.54
CA PHE A 177 17.79 8.87 9.88
C PHE A 177 17.55 9.08 8.38
N GLY A 178 16.90 8.12 7.71
CA GLY A 178 16.54 8.24 6.30
C GLY A 178 15.63 9.42 6.04
N ILE A 179 14.58 9.59 6.83
CA ILE A 179 13.61 10.69 6.72
C ILE A 179 14.28 12.02 7.06
N MET A 180 15.19 12.06 8.05
CA MET A 180 15.99 13.23 8.34
C MET A 180 16.77 13.68 7.10
N GLY A 181 17.45 12.77 6.40
CA GLY A 181 18.19 13.06 5.17
C GLY A 181 17.29 13.51 4.01
N LEU A 182 16.13 12.86 3.82
CA LEU A 182 15.17 13.22 2.77
C LEU A 182 14.58 14.62 2.99
N ILE A 183 14.13 14.91 4.21
CA ILE A 183 13.61 16.26 4.55
C ILE A 183 14.70 17.31 4.44
N PHE A 184 15.91 17.01 4.89
CA PHE A 184 17.06 17.92 4.74
C PHE A 184 17.26 18.29 3.26
N SER A 185 17.36 17.30 2.35
CA SER A 185 17.50 17.56 0.90
C SER A 185 16.35 18.42 0.36
N THR A 186 15.12 18.01 0.64
CA THR A 186 13.93 18.71 0.15
C THR A 186 13.91 20.18 0.59
N ILE A 187 14.16 20.44 1.88
CA ILE A 187 14.13 21.80 2.41
C ILE A 187 15.32 22.64 1.92
N SER A 188 16.51 22.05 1.81
CA SER A 188 17.69 22.73 1.30
C SER A 188 17.57 23.16 -0.16
N GLU A 189 16.87 22.37 -0.98
CA GLU A 189 16.73 22.61 -2.43
C GLU A 189 15.48 23.43 -2.78
N GLN A 190 14.36 23.19 -2.09
CA GLN A 190 13.03 23.70 -2.46
C GLN A 190 12.39 24.60 -1.40
N GLY A 191 13.02 24.70 -0.21
CA GLY A 191 12.50 25.53 0.87
C GLY A 191 11.22 24.98 1.52
N LEU A 192 10.52 25.87 2.26
CA LEU A 192 9.32 25.50 3.02
C LEU A 192 8.09 25.21 2.15
N ASP A 193 8.07 25.63 0.89
CA ASP A 193 6.95 25.42 -0.01
C ASP A 193 6.68 23.93 -0.29
N ALA A 194 7.74 23.09 -0.21
CA ALA A 194 7.62 21.65 -0.29
C ALA A 194 6.69 21.06 0.79
N LEU A 195 6.65 21.64 2.00
CA LEU A 195 5.78 21.18 3.09
C LEU A 195 4.29 21.39 2.78
N LEU A 196 3.95 22.42 2.00
CA LEU A 196 2.56 22.66 1.57
C LEU A 196 2.10 21.55 0.62
N SER A 197 2.96 21.09 -0.29
CA SER A 197 2.69 19.96 -1.17
C SER A 197 2.45 18.67 -0.37
N TYR A 198 3.24 18.40 0.66
CA TYR A 198 3.03 17.27 1.56
C TYR A 198 1.71 17.37 2.35
N GLY A 199 1.35 18.56 2.82
CA GLY A 199 0.06 18.80 3.47
C GLY A 199 -1.12 18.50 2.54
N LYS A 200 -1.05 18.94 1.28
CA LYS A 200 -2.07 18.67 0.26
C LYS A 200 -2.15 17.17 -0.06
N LEU A 201 -1.00 16.50 -0.18
CA LEU A 201 -0.94 15.06 -0.41
C LEU A 201 -1.61 14.28 0.73
N ILE A 202 -1.28 14.60 1.99
CA ILE A 202 -1.91 13.99 3.17
C ILE A 202 -3.42 14.20 3.15
N LEU A 203 -3.89 15.40 2.82
CA LEU A 203 -5.32 15.69 2.75
C LEU A 203 -6.03 14.83 1.68
N VAL A 204 -5.44 14.63 0.52
CA VAL A 204 -6.02 13.77 -0.53
C VAL A 204 -6.02 12.31 -0.11
N LEU A 205 -4.92 11.81 0.47
CA LEU A 205 -4.81 10.44 0.98
C LEU A 205 -5.81 10.16 2.10
N VAL A 206 -5.75 10.94 3.18
CA VAL A 206 -6.61 10.75 4.36
C VAL A 206 -8.07 11.08 4.02
N GLY A 207 -8.31 12.07 3.17
CA GLY A 207 -9.64 12.41 2.66
C GLY A 207 -10.26 11.25 1.88
N SER A 208 -9.49 10.60 1.00
CA SER A 208 -9.93 9.40 0.27
C SER A 208 -10.25 8.24 1.23
N MET A 209 -9.40 8.02 2.24
CA MET A 209 -9.65 7.02 3.28
C MET A 209 -10.91 7.34 4.09
N ALA A 210 -11.12 8.61 4.43
CA ALA A 210 -12.33 9.06 5.12
C ALA A 210 -13.60 8.85 4.29
N VAL A 211 -13.56 9.10 2.97
CA VAL A 211 -14.68 8.79 2.06
C VAL A 211 -14.99 7.29 2.09
N VAL A 212 -13.98 6.43 2.09
CA VAL A 212 -14.21 4.97 2.18
C VAL A 212 -14.82 4.62 3.54
N ILE A 213 -14.30 5.14 4.63
CA ILE A 213 -14.79 4.85 5.99
C ILE A 213 -16.22 5.32 6.19
N PHE A 214 -16.55 6.56 5.80
CA PHE A 214 -17.80 7.21 6.18
C PHE A 214 -18.88 7.17 5.09
N ILE A 215 -18.53 6.80 3.85
CA ILE A 215 -19.48 6.72 2.74
C ILE A 215 -19.51 5.32 2.16
N ILE A 216 -18.39 4.79 1.66
CA ILE A 216 -18.36 3.52 0.93
C ILE A 216 -18.68 2.34 1.86
N ASN A 217 -18.00 2.22 2.99
CA ASN A 217 -18.24 1.15 3.95
C ASN A 217 -19.68 1.14 4.48
N PRO A 218 -20.27 2.27 4.91
CA PRO A 218 -21.69 2.34 5.25
C PRO A 218 -22.62 1.91 4.10
N VAL A 219 -22.33 2.31 2.87
CA VAL A 219 -23.13 1.90 1.70
C VAL A 219 -23.07 0.38 1.50
N ILE A 220 -21.87 -0.23 1.60
CA ILE A 220 -21.71 -1.68 1.50
C ILE A 220 -22.50 -2.38 2.61
N VAL A 221 -22.37 -1.94 3.88
CA VAL A 221 -23.15 -2.49 4.99
C VAL A 221 -24.64 -2.43 4.68
N PHE A 222 -25.15 -1.26 4.30
CA PHE A 222 -26.58 -1.07 4.02
C PHE A 222 -27.09 -1.94 2.87
N ILE A 223 -26.30 -2.08 1.79
CA ILE A 223 -26.69 -2.91 0.63
C ILE A 223 -26.92 -4.36 1.04
N PHE A 224 -26.04 -4.92 1.85
CA PHE A 224 -26.06 -6.34 2.18
C PHE A 224 -26.89 -6.68 3.42
N THR A 225 -26.94 -5.80 4.42
CA THR A 225 -27.67 -6.06 5.69
C THR A 225 -29.06 -5.42 5.73
N LYS A 226 -29.30 -4.39 4.91
CA LYS A 226 -30.53 -3.55 4.95
C LYS A 226 -30.76 -2.85 6.30
N GLN A 227 -29.76 -2.81 7.17
CA GLN A 227 -29.81 -2.20 8.49
C GLN A 227 -29.06 -0.86 8.51
N ASN A 228 -29.26 -0.07 9.58
CA ASN A 228 -28.47 1.14 9.79
C ASN A 228 -26.98 0.80 9.92
N PRO A 229 -26.11 1.27 8.99
CA PRO A 229 -24.70 0.89 8.97
C PRO A 229 -23.87 1.54 10.09
N PHE A 230 -24.27 2.70 10.58
CA PHE A 230 -23.44 3.55 11.43
C PHE A 230 -23.10 2.93 12.79
N PRO A 231 -24.00 2.22 13.50
CA PRO A 231 -23.63 1.58 14.76
C PRO A 231 -22.46 0.58 14.59
N LEU A 232 -22.51 -0.26 13.55
CA LEU A 232 -21.45 -1.22 13.25
C LEU A 232 -20.15 -0.52 12.85
N VAL A 233 -20.22 0.44 11.93
CA VAL A 233 -19.06 1.21 11.46
C VAL A 233 -18.37 1.93 12.62
N PHE A 234 -19.11 2.64 13.49
CA PHE A 234 -18.53 3.32 14.64
C PHE A 234 -17.94 2.37 15.69
N THR A 235 -18.53 1.20 15.87
CA THR A 235 -17.97 0.17 16.74
C THR A 235 -16.64 -0.33 16.20
N CYS A 236 -16.54 -0.63 14.91
CA CYS A 236 -15.28 -1.01 14.27
C CYS A 236 -14.23 0.11 14.34
N LEU A 237 -14.63 1.38 14.18
CA LEU A 237 -13.70 2.50 14.31
C LEU A 237 -13.18 2.64 15.74
N LYS A 238 -14.05 2.55 16.73
CA LYS A 238 -13.68 2.72 18.14
C LYS A 238 -12.77 1.61 18.65
N GLU A 239 -13.07 0.36 18.34
CA GLU A 239 -12.38 -0.80 18.94
C GLU A 239 -11.18 -1.25 18.07
N SER A 240 -11.31 -1.26 16.75
CA SER A 240 -10.29 -1.76 15.83
C SER A 240 -9.43 -0.65 15.23
N PHE A 241 -10.05 0.37 14.56
CA PHE A 241 -9.30 1.43 13.87
C PHE A 241 -8.32 2.14 14.79
N ILE A 242 -8.75 2.56 15.99
CA ILE A 242 -7.89 3.32 16.92
C ILE A 242 -6.66 2.49 17.28
N THR A 243 -6.83 1.22 17.63
CA THR A 243 -5.69 0.35 17.98
C THR A 243 -4.76 0.12 16.81
N ALA A 244 -5.31 -0.16 15.62
CA ALA A 244 -4.54 -0.34 14.41
C ALA A 244 -3.80 0.94 13.97
N PHE A 245 -4.42 2.11 14.13
CA PHE A 245 -3.81 3.42 13.86
C PHE A 245 -2.52 3.64 14.67
N PHE A 246 -2.53 3.33 15.96
CA PHE A 246 -1.36 3.54 16.81
C PHE A 246 -0.31 2.44 16.68
N THR A 247 -0.71 1.19 16.44
CA THR A 247 0.22 0.06 16.27
C THR A 247 0.84 0.04 14.87
N ARG A 248 0.14 0.56 13.86
CA ARG A 248 0.53 0.53 12.45
C ARG A 248 0.83 -0.90 11.97
N SER A 249 0.08 -1.87 12.48
CA SER A 249 0.24 -3.29 12.16
C SER A 249 -1.11 -4.01 12.18
N SER A 250 -1.59 -4.40 11.02
CA SER A 250 -2.80 -5.23 10.90
C SER A 250 -2.63 -6.57 11.60
N ALA A 251 -1.44 -7.17 11.52
CA ALA A 251 -1.13 -8.43 12.19
C ALA A 251 -1.20 -8.30 13.73
N ALA A 252 -0.67 -7.22 14.30
CA ALA A 252 -0.76 -6.95 15.75
C ALA A 252 -2.20 -6.69 16.21
N ASN A 253 -3.08 -6.29 15.28
CA ASN A 253 -4.49 -6.02 15.58
C ASN A 253 -5.41 -7.25 15.43
N ILE A 254 -4.90 -8.40 14.94
CA ILE A 254 -5.68 -9.65 14.81
C ILE A 254 -6.38 -10.03 16.13
N PRO A 255 -5.70 -10.10 17.29
CA PRO A 255 -6.36 -10.45 18.54
C PRO A 255 -7.48 -9.47 18.94
N VAL A 256 -7.27 -8.18 18.68
CA VAL A 256 -8.29 -7.13 18.97
C VAL A 256 -9.52 -7.33 18.09
N ASN A 257 -9.32 -7.61 16.79
CA ASN A 257 -10.40 -7.86 15.85
C ASN A 257 -11.16 -9.15 16.16
N MET A 258 -10.47 -10.21 16.56
CA MET A 258 -11.12 -11.47 16.97
C MET A 258 -11.97 -11.27 18.22
N GLU A 259 -11.47 -10.55 19.23
CA GLU A 259 -12.24 -10.21 20.43
C GLU A 259 -13.44 -9.32 20.10
N LEU A 260 -13.29 -8.39 19.15
CA LEU A 260 -14.41 -7.56 18.69
C LEU A 260 -15.47 -8.41 17.96
N CYS A 261 -15.07 -9.34 17.08
CA CYS A 261 -15.99 -10.27 16.43
C CYS A 261 -16.79 -11.09 17.47
N LYS A 262 -16.11 -11.60 18.51
CA LYS A 262 -16.72 -12.30 19.61
C LYS A 262 -17.73 -11.43 20.38
N LYS A 263 -17.39 -10.17 20.67
CA LYS A 263 -18.32 -9.21 21.32
C LYS A 263 -19.54 -8.90 20.45
N LEU A 264 -19.38 -8.89 19.14
CA LEU A 264 -20.48 -8.73 18.18
C LEU A 264 -21.33 -9.98 18.03
N GLY A 265 -20.95 -11.13 18.61
CA GLY A 265 -21.68 -12.40 18.55
C GLY A 265 -21.55 -13.10 17.21
N LEU A 266 -20.48 -12.81 16.43
CA LEU A 266 -20.25 -13.42 15.12
C LEU A 266 -19.79 -14.88 15.24
N ASP A 267 -20.00 -15.67 14.18
CA ASP A 267 -19.61 -17.07 14.11
C ASP A 267 -18.08 -17.26 14.23
N GLU A 268 -17.66 -18.07 15.22
CA GLU A 268 -16.24 -18.28 15.54
C GLU A 268 -15.51 -19.00 14.42
N ASP A 269 -16.13 -19.97 13.75
CA ASP A 269 -15.52 -20.69 12.64
C ASP A 269 -15.25 -19.77 11.44
N THR A 270 -16.06 -18.73 11.28
CA THR A 270 -15.89 -17.71 10.23
C THR A 270 -14.80 -16.69 10.61
N TYR A 271 -14.89 -16.04 11.79
CA TYR A 271 -13.95 -14.96 12.09
C TYR A 271 -12.54 -15.45 12.44
N SER A 272 -12.38 -16.67 12.96
CA SER A 272 -11.05 -17.25 13.21
C SER A 272 -10.20 -17.40 11.94
N ILE A 273 -10.85 -17.43 10.77
CA ILE A 273 -10.19 -17.54 9.47
C ILE A 273 -10.18 -16.18 8.76
N SER A 274 -11.33 -15.49 8.75
CA SER A 274 -11.46 -14.23 7.97
C SER A 274 -10.59 -13.12 8.52
N ILE A 275 -10.46 -12.98 9.83
CA ILE A 275 -9.66 -11.90 10.44
C ILE A 275 -8.16 -12.05 10.16
N PRO A 276 -7.50 -13.22 10.38
CA PRO A 276 -6.11 -13.38 9.96
C PRO A 276 -5.90 -13.24 8.45
N LEU A 277 -6.85 -13.71 7.65
CA LEU A 277 -6.79 -13.55 6.19
C LEU A 277 -6.95 -12.08 5.78
N GLY A 278 -7.90 -11.37 6.39
CA GLY A 278 -8.15 -9.94 6.15
C GLY A 278 -6.91 -9.10 6.44
N ALA A 279 -6.22 -9.39 7.54
CA ALA A 279 -4.98 -8.70 7.91
C ALA A 279 -3.88 -8.79 6.83
N THR A 280 -4.04 -9.65 5.82
CA THR A 280 -3.09 -9.81 4.69
C THR A 280 -3.66 -9.37 3.34
N ILE A 281 -4.97 -9.57 3.07
CA ILE A 281 -5.54 -9.33 1.74
C ILE A 281 -6.55 -8.17 1.69
N ASN A 282 -7.11 -7.74 2.82
CA ASN A 282 -8.04 -6.60 2.88
C ASN A 282 -7.27 -5.30 3.11
N MET A 283 -6.77 -4.72 2.06
CA MET A 283 -5.82 -3.61 2.07
C MET A 283 -6.36 -2.40 1.31
N ALA A 284 -7.58 -1.99 1.65
CA ALA A 284 -8.27 -0.86 1.02
C ALA A 284 -7.48 0.46 1.10
N GLY A 285 -6.87 0.73 2.26
CA GLY A 285 -6.03 1.90 2.46
C GLY A 285 -4.73 1.85 1.65
N ALA A 286 -4.12 0.65 1.51
CA ALA A 286 -2.94 0.46 0.66
C ALA A 286 -3.29 0.70 -0.82
N ALA A 287 -4.44 0.23 -1.28
CA ALA A 287 -4.91 0.49 -2.64
C ALA A 287 -5.09 1.99 -2.92
N ILE A 288 -5.59 2.77 -1.93
CA ILE A 288 -5.65 4.24 -1.99
C ILE A 288 -4.24 4.81 -2.09
N THR A 289 -3.35 4.42 -1.20
CA THR A 289 -1.97 4.94 -1.16
C THR A 289 -1.24 4.71 -2.48
N ILE A 290 -1.27 3.49 -3.00
CA ILE A 290 -0.65 3.13 -4.29
C ILE A 290 -1.21 4.01 -5.41
N SER A 291 -2.54 4.14 -5.49
CA SER A 291 -3.21 4.90 -6.55
C SER A 291 -2.93 6.40 -6.47
N VAL A 292 -3.04 7.01 -5.28
CA VAL A 292 -2.78 8.45 -5.08
C VAL A 292 -1.33 8.77 -5.38
N MET A 293 -0.39 7.99 -4.86
CA MET A 293 1.04 8.25 -5.06
C MET A 293 1.45 8.10 -6.53
N ALA A 294 0.95 7.08 -7.21
CA ALA A 294 1.24 6.87 -8.64
C ALA A 294 0.65 7.98 -9.52
N LEU A 295 -0.59 8.40 -9.28
CA LEU A 295 -1.23 9.48 -10.03
C LEU A 295 -0.61 10.85 -9.72
N SER A 296 -0.21 11.09 -8.47
CA SER A 296 0.52 12.30 -8.10
C SER A 296 1.91 12.34 -8.77
N THR A 297 2.56 11.19 -8.90
CA THR A 297 3.83 11.07 -9.65
C THR A 297 3.60 11.39 -11.14
N ALA A 298 2.60 10.79 -11.78
CA ALA A 298 2.27 11.06 -13.17
C ALA A 298 1.92 12.55 -13.38
N HIS A 299 1.13 13.14 -12.48
CA HIS A 299 0.79 14.56 -12.57
C HIS A 299 2.01 15.47 -12.41
N THR A 300 2.94 15.11 -11.52
CA THR A 300 4.21 15.87 -11.33
C THR A 300 5.08 15.87 -12.57
N LEU A 301 5.02 14.80 -13.36
CA LEU A 301 5.79 14.60 -14.60
C LEU A 301 5.01 15.03 -15.86
N ASP A 302 3.88 15.73 -15.71
CA ASP A 302 2.98 16.14 -16.79
C ASP A 302 2.51 14.96 -17.68
N ILE A 303 2.47 13.73 -17.13
CA ILE A 303 1.96 12.56 -17.81
C ILE A 303 0.44 12.54 -17.74
N HIS A 304 -0.21 12.62 -18.92
CA HIS A 304 -1.66 12.54 -19.01
C HIS A 304 -2.12 11.09 -18.86
N VAL A 305 -2.87 10.80 -17.80
CA VAL A 305 -3.45 9.48 -17.53
C VAL A 305 -4.92 9.48 -17.95
N ASP A 306 -5.25 8.74 -19.02
CA ASP A 306 -6.62 8.58 -19.49
C ASP A 306 -7.48 7.76 -18.53
N PHE A 307 -8.81 7.78 -18.76
CA PHE A 307 -9.76 7.12 -17.86
C PHE A 307 -9.57 5.60 -17.82
N LEU A 308 -9.30 4.97 -18.95
CA LEU A 308 -9.17 3.52 -19.06
C LEU A 308 -7.87 3.03 -18.39
N THR A 309 -6.77 3.75 -18.57
CA THR A 309 -5.52 3.52 -17.84
C THR A 309 -5.73 3.66 -16.33
N SER A 310 -6.56 4.61 -15.89
CA SER A 310 -6.92 4.74 -14.47
C SER A 310 -7.71 3.53 -13.94
N ILE A 311 -8.54 2.88 -14.76
CA ILE A 311 -9.23 1.63 -14.39
C ILE A 311 -8.21 0.49 -14.23
N ILE A 312 -7.26 0.38 -15.15
CA ILE A 312 -6.17 -0.62 -15.05
C ILE A 312 -5.36 -0.37 -13.77
N LEU A 313 -5.05 0.88 -13.45
CA LEU A 313 -4.41 1.23 -12.19
C LEU A 313 -5.22 0.75 -10.97
N CYS A 314 -6.55 0.94 -10.96
CA CYS A 314 -7.41 0.49 -9.86
C CYS A 314 -7.31 -1.03 -9.65
N VAL A 315 -7.38 -1.81 -10.74
CA VAL A 315 -7.26 -3.27 -10.68
C VAL A 315 -5.87 -3.67 -10.19
N LEU A 316 -4.82 -3.07 -10.74
CA LEU A 316 -3.44 -3.35 -10.38
C LEU A 316 -3.16 -2.98 -8.91
N ALA A 317 -3.62 -1.82 -8.45
CA ALA A 317 -3.48 -1.39 -7.07
C ALA A 317 -4.23 -2.30 -6.10
N ALA A 318 -5.47 -2.70 -6.42
CA ALA A 318 -6.27 -3.59 -5.57
C ALA A 318 -5.64 -4.99 -5.43
N LEU A 319 -5.16 -5.57 -6.54
CA LEU A 319 -4.49 -6.88 -6.53
C LEU A 319 -3.16 -6.83 -5.79
N SER A 320 -2.38 -5.77 -5.99
CA SER A 320 -1.06 -5.61 -5.36
C SER A 320 -1.19 -5.32 -3.87
N ALA A 321 -2.16 -4.49 -3.50
CA ALA A 321 -2.46 -4.22 -2.11
C ALA A 321 -2.76 -5.50 -1.34
N ALA A 322 -3.53 -6.43 -1.92
CA ALA A 322 -3.80 -7.75 -1.33
C ALA A 322 -2.54 -8.61 -1.13
N GLY A 323 -1.42 -8.26 -1.75
CA GLY A 323 -0.11 -8.89 -1.54
C GLY A 323 0.85 -8.06 -0.68
N ALA A 324 0.44 -6.87 -0.20
CA ALA A 324 1.34 -5.95 0.48
C ALA A 324 1.78 -6.40 1.87
N SER A 325 1.09 -7.37 2.48
CA SER A 325 1.26 -7.82 3.87
C SER A 325 1.24 -6.66 4.91
N GLY A 326 0.72 -6.90 6.10
CA GLY A 326 0.61 -5.92 7.17
C GLY A 326 1.95 -5.41 7.76
N VAL A 327 2.97 -5.24 6.91
CA VAL A 327 4.26 -4.63 7.27
C VAL A 327 4.15 -3.12 7.09
N ALA A 328 4.54 -2.36 8.11
CA ALA A 328 4.52 -0.89 8.05
C ALA A 328 5.27 -0.37 6.81
N GLY A 329 4.62 0.50 6.04
CA GLY A 329 5.19 1.05 4.79
C GLY A 329 5.22 0.08 3.60
N GLY A 330 4.63 -1.12 3.71
CA GLY A 330 4.60 -2.11 2.62
C GLY A 330 3.93 -1.60 1.35
N SER A 331 2.85 -0.84 1.48
CA SER A 331 2.14 -0.22 0.36
C SER A 331 3.02 0.74 -0.45
N LEU A 332 3.91 1.47 0.22
CA LEU A 332 4.82 2.41 -0.44
C LEU A 332 5.78 1.71 -1.41
N LEU A 333 6.20 0.49 -1.09
CA LEU A 333 7.09 -0.30 -1.94
C LEU A 333 6.42 -0.82 -3.22
N LEU A 334 5.10 -0.70 -3.33
CA LEU A 334 4.31 -1.05 -4.52
C LEU A 334 4.05 0.15 -5.46
N ILE A 335 4.39 1.37 -5.03
CA ILE A 335 4.25 2.58 -5.85
C ILE A 335 5.00 2.46 -7.19
N PRO A 336 6.26 1.97 -7.24
CA PRO A 336 6.99 1.85 -8.51
C PRO A 336 6.31 0.95 -9.53
N MET A 337 5.63 -0.11 -9.06
CA MET A 337 4.83 -0.96 -9.94
C MET A 337 3.68 -0.18 -10.60
N ALA A 338 2.93 0.60 -9.84
CA ALA A 338 1.84 1.42 -10.36
C ALA A 338 2.36 2.53 -11.30
N CYS A 339 3.50 3.14 -10.95
CA CYS A 339 4.18 4.13 -11.79
C CYS A 339 4.67 3.55 -13.12
N SER A 340 5.09 2.28 -13.15
CA SER A 340 5.55 1.62 -14.38
C SER A 340 4.44 1.50 -15.44
N LEU A 341 3.17 1.52 -15.03
CA LEU A 341 2.01 1.56 -15.92
C LEU A 341 2.02 2.83 -16.81
N PHE A 342 2.59 3.91 -16.31
CA PHE A 342 2.68 5.21 -16.98
C PHE A 342 4.03 5.43 -17.68
N GLY A 343 4.88 4.41 -17.72
CA GLY A 343 6.23 4.51 -18.30
C GLY A 343 7.23 5.24 -17.38
N VAL A 344 6.90 5.47 -16.12
CA VAL A 344 7.79 6.13 -15.16
C VAL A 344 8.93 5.20 -14.76
N PRO A 345 10.21 5.62 -14.92
CA PRO A 345 11.36 4.83 -14.50
C PRO A 345 11.37 4.55 -13.00
N ASN A 346 11.93 3.40 -12.62
CA ASN A 346 11.95 2.98 -11.20
C ASN A 346 12.66 3.99 -10.29
N ASP A 347 13.71 4.64 -10.76
CA ASP A 347 14.46 5.65 -9.98
C ASP A 347 13.61 6.87 -9.64
N VAL A 348 12.79 7.33 -10.57
CA VAL A 348 11.85 8.44 -10.36
C VAL A 348 10.71 7.99 -9.43
N ALA A 349 10.16 6.80 -9.66
CA ALA A 349 9.12 6.24 -8.80
C ALA A 349 9.60 6.04 -7.35
N MET A 350 10.87 5.71 -7.14
CA MET A 350 11.47 5.59 -5.80
C MET A 350 11.61 6.94 -5.08
N GLN A 351 11.66 8.07 -5.78
CA GLN A 351 11.56 9.38 -5.14
C GLN A 351 10.15 9.59 -4.55
N ALA A 352 9.10 9.16 -5.26
CA ALA A 352 7.74 9.15 -4.71
C ALA A 352 7.62 8.26 -3.46
N VAL A 353 8.30 7.10 -3.44
CA VAL A 353 8.40 6.26 -2.23
C VAL A 353 9.05 7.03 -1.09
N GLY A 354 10.13 7.78 -1.36
CA GLY A 354 10.77 8.65 -0.38
C GLY A 354 9.81 9.68 0.22
N VAL A 355 9.02 10.37 -0.63
CA VAL A 355 7.95 11.28 -0.19
C VAL A 355 6.93 10.54 0.68
N GLY A 356 6.52 9.33 0.26
CA GLY A 356 5.62 8.46 1.03
C GLY A 356 6.13 8.17 2.44
N PHE A 357 7.43 7.91 2.62
CA PHE A 357 8.02 7.70 3.95
C PHE A 357 8.05 8.98 4.79
N ILE A 358 8.21 10.17 4.19
CA ILE A 358 8.14 11.45 4.90
C ILE A 358 6.76 11.63 5.55
N ILE A 359 5.68 11.38 4.81
CA ILE A 359 4.31 11.50 5.29
C ILE A 359 3.82 10.25 6.02
N GLY A 360 4.61 9.18 6.02
CA GLY A 360 4.24 7.82 6.38
C GLY A 360 3.72 7.65 7.81
N VAL A 361 4.05 8.56 8.74
CA VAL A 361 3.51 8.48 10.11
C VAL A 361 1.99 8.61 10.12
N ILE A 362 1.44 9.56 9.37
CA ILE A 362 0.00 9.83 9.30
C ILE A 362 -0.64 8.86 8.30
N GLN A 363 -0.04 8.76 7.11
CA GLN A 363 -0.57 7.95 6.02
C GLN A 363 -0.73 6.48 6.44
N ASP A 364 0.33 5.83 6.93
CA ASP A 364 0.33 4.42 7.30
C ASP A 364 -0.53 4.13 8.55
N SER A 365 -0.64 5.09 9.48
CA SER A 365 -1.58 4.97 10.60
C SER A 365 -3.04 4.94 10.14
N CYS A 366 -3.44 5.86 9.25
CA CYS A 366 -4.80 5.90 8.69
C CYS A 366 -5.07 4.70 7.79
N GLU A 367 -4.10 4.30 6.97
CA GLU A 367 -4.14 3.14 6.10
C GLU A 367 -4.42 1.87 6.91
N THR A 368 -3.59 1.61 7.93
CA THR A 368 -3.72 0.42 8.78
C THR A 368 -5.04 0.44 9.56
N GLY A 369 -5.45 1.61 10.05
CA GLY A 369 -6.75 1.78 10.71
C GLY A 369 -7.92 1.38 9.82
N LEU A 370 -7.95 1.87 8.57
CA LEU A 370 -8.98 1.53 7.59
C LEU A 370 -8.94 0.03 7.24
N ASN A 371 -7.76 -0.52 6.91
CA ASN A 371 -7.60 -1.93 6.57
C ASN A 371 -8.16 -2.82 7.67
N SER A 372 -7.66 -2.64 8.88
CA SER A 372 -7.98 -3.50 10.02
C SER A 372 -9.43 -3.38 10.49
N SER A 373 -10.00 -2.17 10.52
CA SER A 373 -11.40 -1.99 10.90
C SER A 373 -12.38 -2.57 9.88
N SER A 374 -12.02 -2.58 8.60
CA SER A 374 -12.84 -3.20 7.57
C SER A 374 -12.76 -4.73 7.55
N ASP A 375 -11.74 -5.37 8.17
CA ASP A 375 -11.71 -6.82 8.38
C ASP A 375 -12.93 -7.29 9.18
N VAL A 376 -13.17 -6.64 10.32
CA VAL A 376 -14.32 -6.93 11.18
C VAL A 376 -15.63 -6.56 10.49
N LEU A 377 -15.66 -5.40 9.82
CA LEU A 377 -16.86 -4.91 9.14
C LEU A 377 -17.37 -5.91 8.08
N TYR A 378 -16.47 -6.39 7.20
CA TYR A 378 -16.85 -7.31 6.13
C TYR A 378 -17.14 -8.72 6.64
N THR A 379 -16.46 -9.15 7.71
CA THR A 379 -16.81 -10.39 8.42
C THR A 379 -18.21 -10.31 9.00
N ALA A 380 -18.55 -9.20 9.67
CA ALA A 380 -19.88 -8.99 10.25
C ALA A 380 -20.99 -8.91 9.20
N ILE A 381 -20.73 -8.26 8.03
CA ILE A 381 -21.69 -8.25 6.91
C ILE A 381 -22.03 -9.66 6.44
N ALA A 382 -21.03 -10.53 6.34
CA ALA A 382 -21.22 -11.89 5.87
C ALA A 382 -22.05 -12.73 6.83
N ASP A 383 -21.93 -12.49 8.12
CA ASP A 383 -22.63 -13.18 9.19
C ASP A 383 -24.08 -12.65 9.35
N ILE A 384 -24.27 -11.33 9.37
CA ILE A 384 -25.59 -10.69 9.58
C ILE A 384 -26.53 -10.89 8.38
N ARG A 385 -26.00 -11.06 7.19
CA ARG A 385 -26.82 -11.22 5.97
C ARG A 385 -27.57 -12.57 5.90
N GLU A 386 -27.17 -13.57 6.71
CA GLU A 386 -27.87 -14.85 6.85
C GLU A 386 -29.13 -14.72 7.70
#